data_58d31df407e1b56d286f7ebf53ce5776
#
_entry.id   58d31df407e1b56d286f7ebf53ce5776
#
_cell.length_a   1.000
_cell.length_b   1.000
_cell.length_c   1.000
_cell.angle_alpha   90.00
_cell.angle_beta   90.00
_cell.angle_gamma   90.00
#
_symmetry.space_group_name_H-M   'P 1'
#
loop_
_entity.id
_entity.type
_entity.pdbx_description
1 polymer ?
#
loop_
_entity_poly.entity_id
_entity_poly.type
_entity_poly.pdbx_seq_one_letter_code
_entity_poly.pdbx_strand_id
1 'polypeptide(L)'
;QMKPSGMTGDQQNNSALRPNCVKAQTIMLDGTLDKDLVADASICNMLVRVGIERVDVVVYSIVSDNSLIYRSFPVASAVSRVKALESVVYDNPLMLCDFRRVYIVIDTNDYVVVPAEVNDTDDASRIFLALHPGYDGTVERADTATRNAFMMFGIERELQGFIGRTFVGAVVMPHMAPLMRYFASKPGRGNSRRMVCNFRRSSVDVVMLDGNSLLQANTFMFSNPMDAVYYILASRSRHGLDPYNDEILLTGDQNIREEVTPVLRKYVSRVMP
;
A
#
# COMPACT_ATOMS: atom_id res chain seq x y z
N GLN A 1 -75.20 3.37 7.13
CA GLN A 1 -75.11 4.20 5.91
C GLN A 1 -73.77 4.87 5.83
N MET A 2 -73.13 4.72 4.68
CA MET A 2 -72.01 5.47 4.12
C MET A 2 -70.58 5.21 4.61
N LYS A 3 -69.84 4.42 3.82
CA LYS A 3 -68.38 4.62 3.60
C LYS A 3 -68.14 5.95 2.89
N PRO A 4 -66.95 6.57 3.07
CA PRO A 4 -66.03 6.63 1.94
C PRO A 4 -64.59 6.22 2.32
N SER A 5 -63.99 5.42 1.44
CA SER A 5 -62.91 5.65 0.48
C SER A 5 -61.69 6.39 1.04
N GLY A 6 -60.61 5.71 1.31
CA GLY A 6 -59.53 5.48 0.38
C GLY A 6 -58.54 6.65 0.30
N MET A 7 -57.38 6.51 0.95
CA MET A 7 -56.15 7.18 0.48
C MET A 7 -54.96 6.24 0.73
N THR A 8 -54.52 5.69 -0.38
CA THR A 8 -53.21 4.99 -0.52
C THR A 8 -52.09 6.00 -0.33
N GLY A 9 -51.37 5.87 0.77
CA GLY A 9 -50.09 6.57 0.96
C GLY A 9 -48.96 5.77 0.34
N ASP A 10 -48.37 6.32 -0.71
CA ASP A 10 -47.17 5.84 -1.34
C ASP A 10 -46.03 5.72 -0.31
N GLN A 11 -45.67 4.51 0.05
CA GLN A 11 -44.37 4.23 0.64
C GLN A 11 -43.32 4.32 -0.46
N GLN A 12 -42.71 5.49 -0.59
CA GLN A 12 -41.48 5.67 -1.35
C GLN A 12 -40.39 4.81 -0.73
N ASN A 13 -40.10 3.77 -1.45
CA ASN A 13 -39.00 2.83 -1.24
C ASN A 13 -37.67 3.59 -1.44
N ASN A 14 -37.13 4.15 -0.35
CA ASN A 14 -35.80 4.73 -0.33
C ASN A 14 -34.77 3.59 -0.19
N SER A 15 -34.63 2.78 -1.25
CA SER A 15 -33.51 1.86 -1.39
C SER A 15 -32.26 2.70 -1.68
N ALA A 16 -31.60 3.13 -0.60
CA ALA A 16 -30.25 3.67 -0.68
C ALA A 16 -29.39 2.69 -1.47
N LEU A 17 -28.98 3.11 -2.66
CA LEU A 17 -28.00 2.45 -3.50
C LEU A 17 -26.75 2.17 -2.69
N ARG A 18 -26.62 0.94 -2.19
CA ARG A 18 -25.33 0.42 -1.76
C ARG A 18 -24.45 0.46 -2.99
N PRO A 19 -23.26 1.08 -2.95
CA PRO A 19 -22.36 0.98 -4.08
C PRO A 19 -22.06 -0.50 -4.26
N ASN A 20 -22.49 -1.07 -5.37
CA ASN A 20 -22.10 -2.40 -5.79
C ASN A 20 -20.58 -2.41 -5.84
N CYS A 21 -19.96 -3.08 -4.87
CA CYS A 21 -18.55 -3.43 -4.92
C CYS A 21 -18.43 -4.47 -6.04
N VAL A 22 -18.31 -4.00 -7.28
CA VAL A 22 -18.00 -4.86 -8.43
C VAL A 22 -16.67 -5.49 -8.10
N LYS A 23 -16.66 -6.81 -7.88
CA LYS A 23 -15.42 -7.57 -7.68
C LYS A 23 -14.62 -7.40 -8.96
N ALA A 24 -13.50 -6.67 -8.87
CA ALA A 24 -12.55 -6.59 -9.97
C ALA A 24 -12.17 -8.02 -10.38
N GLN A 25 -12.34 -8.36 -11.65
CA GLN A 25 -11.84 -9.62 -12.16
C GLN A 25 -10.31 -9.51 -12.22
N THR A 26 -9.64 -10.16 -11.28
CA THR A 26 -8.19 -10.28 -11.29
C THR A 26 -7.82 -11.43 -12.21
N ILE A 27 -7.16 -11.11 -13.32
CA ILE A 27 -6.60 -12.11 -14.22
C ILE A 27 -5.16 -12.36 -13.76
N MET A 28 -4.93 -13.51 -13.14
CA MET A 28 -3.59 -13.98 -12.83
C MET A 28 -3.05 -14.70 -14.09
N LEU A 29 -1.94 -14.20 -14.64
CA LEU A 29 -1.32 -14.74 -15.84
C LEU A 29 -0.11 -15.61 -15.48
N ASP A 30 -0.02 -16.75 -16.16
CA ASP A 30 1.18 -17.56 -16.21
C ASP A 30 1.85 -17.35 -17.60
N GLY A 31 2.94 -16.61 -17.64
CA GLY A 31 3.64 -16.29 -18.89
C GLY A 31 4.13 -14.84 -18.97
N THR A 32 4.57 -14.46 -20.15
CA THR A 32 5.02 -13.08 -20.46
C THR A 32 3.85 -12.11 -20.56
N LEU A 33 4.10 -10.85 -20.26
CA LEU A 33 3.15 -9.75 -20.47
C LEU A 33 3.32 -9.22 -21.90
N ASP A 34 2.60 -9.81 -22.83
CA ASP A 34 2.61 -9.38 -24.23
C ASP A 34 1.78 -8.11 -24.44
N LYS A 35 2.14 -7.32 -25.46
CA LYS A 35 1.45 -6.05 -25.77
C LYS A 35 -0.04 -6.24 -26.06
N ASP A 36 -0.43 -7.37 -26.61
CA ASP A 36 -1.81 -7.67 -26.99
C ASP A 36 -2.74 -7.92 -25.81
N LEU A 37 -2.20 -8.02 -24.57
CA LEU A 37 -3.00 -8.17 -23.36
C LEU A 37 -3.82 -6.93 -23.02
N VAL A 38 -3.43 -5.76 -23.56
CA VAL A 38 -4.10 -4.49 -23.33
C VAL A 38 -4.36 -3.83 -24.68
N ALA A 39 -5.62 -3.61 -25.02
CA ALA A 39 -5.99 -3.02 -26.29
C ALA A 39 -5.47 -1.57 -26.46
N ASP A 40 -5.42 -0.82 -25.36
CA ASP A 40 -4.92 0.56 -25.33
C ASP A 40 -4.26 0.84 -23.97
N ALA A 41 -2.94 0.91 -23.95
CA ALA A 41 -2.16 1.20 -22.74
C ALA A 41 -2.37 2.65 -22.26
N SER A 42 -2.71 3.58 -23.15
CA SER A 42 -2.86 5.01 -22.82
C SER A 42 -4.03 5.29 -21.86
N ILE A 43 -5.01 4.39 -21.75
CA ILE A 43 -6.12 4.46 -20.79
C ILE A 43 -5.87 3.62 -19.54
N CYS A 44 -4.71 2.94 -19.44
CA CYS A 44 -4.35 2.08 -18.34
C CYS A 44 -3.27 2.70 -17.46
N ASN A 45 -3.28 2.35 -16.20
CA ASN A 45 -2.16 2.58 -15.31
C ASN A 45 -1.39 1.28 -15.11
N MET A 46 -0.07 1.40 -14.99
CA MET A 46 0.80 0.30 -14.59
C MET A 46 1.40 0.58 -13.21
N LEU A 47 1.41 -0.42 -12.34
CA LEU A 47 2.11 -0.41 -11.06
C LEU A 47 3.14 -1.53 -11.06
N VAL A 48 4.37 -1.20 -10.76
CA VAL A 48 5.48 -2.16 -10.60
C VAL A 48 5.97 -2.07 -9.16
N ARG A 49 5.89 -3.18 -8.43
CA ARG A 49 6.48 -3.29 -7.10
C ARG A 49 7.80 -4.02 -7.20
N VAL A 50 8.88 -3.36 -6.79
CA VAL A 50 10.24 -3.90 -6.81
C VAL A 50 10.61 -4.35 -5.40
N GLY A 51 10.51 -5.65 -5.17
CA GLY A 51 10.88 -6.30 -3.92
C GLY A 51 12.25 -6.96 -3.98
N ILE A 52 12.65 -7.59 -2.87
CA ILE A 52 13.88 -8.38 -2.78
C ILE A 52 13.68 -9.77 -3.39
N GLU A 53 12.49 -10.36 -3.21
CA GLU A 53 12.20 -11.74 -3.59
C GLU A 53 11.36 -11.83 -4.88
N ARG A 54 10.75 -10.74 -5.31
CA ARG A 54 9.88 -10.70 -6.49
C ARG A 54 9.70 -9.29 -7.02
N VAL A 55 9.38 -9.23 -8.29
CA VAL A 55 8.83 -8.04 -8.96
C VAL A 55 7.37 -8.33 -9.29
N ASP A 56 6.46 -7.51 -8.79
CA ASP A 56 5.04 -7.63 -9.09
C ASP A 56 4.62 -6.54 -10.07
N VAL A 57 3.86 -6.91 -11.09
CA VAL A 57 3.33 -5.98 -12.10
C VAL A 57 1.81 -6.05 -12.08
N VAL A 58 1.20 -4.89 -12.01
CA VAL A 58 -0.25 -4.71 -12.08
C VAL A 58 -0.58 -3.74 -13.19
N VAL A 59 -1.45 -4.12 -14.12
CA VAL A 59 -2.01 -3.21 -15.12
C VAL A 59 -3.52 -3.15 -14.91
N TYR A 60 -4.07 -1.94 -14.86
CA TYR A 60 -5.50 -1.74 -14.67
C TYR A 60 -6.01 -0.55 -15.47
N SER A 61 -7.18 -0.73 -16.09
CA SER A 61 -7.88 0.36 -16.77
C SER A 61 -8.64 1.22 -15.75
N ILE A 62 -8.67 2.52 -16.00
CA ILE A 62 -9.48 3.46 -15.20
C ILE A 62 -10.83 3.77 -15.84
N VAL A 63 -11.05 3.31 -17.08
CA VAL A 63 -12.22 3.65 -17.92
C VAL A 63 -13.14 2.46 -18.09
N SER A 64 -12.62 1.24 -18.18
CA SER A 64 -13.40 0.03 -18.42
C SER A 64 -13.30 -0.96 -17.26
N ASP A 65 -14.42 -1.53 -16.92
CA ASP A 65 -14.72 -2.74 -16.13
C ASP A 65 -13.81 -3.20 -15.01
N ASN A 66 -13.03 -2.34 -14.36
CA ASN A 66 -12.18 -2.74 -13.22
C ASN A 66 -11.35 -4.01 -13.49
N SER A 67 -11.05 -4.33 -14.74
CA SER A 67 -10.16 -5.45 -15.08
C SER A 67 -8.75 -5.15 -14.61
N LEU A 68 -8.17 -6.10 -13.91
CA LEU A 68 -6.85 -6.00 -13.34
C LEU A 68 -6.03 -7.17 -13.82
N ILE A 69 -4.93 -6.89 -14.52
CA ILE A 69 -3.92 -7.87 -14.89
C ILE A 69 -2.86 -7.86 -13.78
N TYR A 70 -2.59 -9.01 -13.21
CA TYR A 70 -1.55 -9.18 -12.18
C TYR A 70 -0.57 -10.26 -12.58
N ARG A 71 0.72 -9.96 -12.46
CA ARG A 71 1.81 -10.91 -12.64
C ARG A 71 2.88 -10.71 -11.59
N SER A 72 3.37 -11.81 -11.03
CA SER A 72 4.49 -11.83 -10.08
C SER A 72 5.66 -12.59 -10.69
N PHE A 73 6.85 -12.00 -10.65
CA PHE A 73 8.10 -12.56 -11.14
C PHE A 73 9.02 -12.83 -9.95
N PRO A 74 9.35 -14.09 -9.65
CA PRO A 74 10.26 -14.41 -8.58
C PRO A 74 11.68 -13.93 -8.91
N VAL A 75 12.39 -13.42 -7.92
CA VAL A 75 13.77 -12.95 -8.01
C VAL A 75 14.65 -13.89 -7.21
N ALA A 76 15.72 -14.40 -7.84
CA ALA A 76 16.70 -15.21 -7.14
C ALA A 76 17.50 -14.33 -6.15
N SER A 77 17.78 -14.85 -4.96
CA SER A 77 18.42 -14.12 -3.87
C SER A 77 19.81 -13.51 -4.18
N ALA A 78 20.50 -14.04 -5.19
CA ALA A 78 21.79 -13.54 -5.65
C ALA A 78 21.72 -12.40 -6.68
N VAL A 79 20.51 -12.04 -7.15
CA VAL A 79 20.30 -11.03 -8.19
C VAL A 79 19.97 -9.69 -7.56
N SER A 80 20.67 -8.62 -7.97
CA SER A 80 20.35 -7.27 -7.52
C SER A 80 18.97 -6.83 -8.03
N ARG A 81 18.30 -5.94 -7.28
CA ARG A 81 16.96 -5.44 -7.64
C ARG A 81 16.91 -4.79 -9.02
N VAL A 82 17.98 -4.05 -9.39
CA VAL A 82 18.06 -3.43 -10.72
C VAL A 82 18.11 -4.49 -11.82
N LYS A 83 18.95 -5.53 -11.69
CA LYS A 83 19.03 -6.60 -12.69
C LYS A 83 17.74 -7.43 -12.77
N ALA A 84 17.09 -7.64 -11.63
CA ALA A 84 15.79 -8.30 -11.62
C ALA A 84 14.74 -7.49 -12.37
N LEU A 85 14.66 -6.19 -12.12
CA LEU A 85 13.74 -5.31 -12.83
C LEU A 85 14.08 -5.21 -14.32
N GLU A 86 15.37 -5.10 -14.68
CA GLU A 86 15.82 -5.11 -16.08
C GLU A 86 15.35 -6.35 -16.83
N SER A 87 15.60 -7.54 -16.28
CA SER A 87 15.15 -8.79 -16.88
C SER A 87 13.64 -8.82 -17.06
N VAL A 88 12.88 -8.49 -16.00
CA VAL A 88 11.42 -8.47 -16.08
C VAL A 88 10.90 -7.52 -17.14
N VAL A 89 11.49 -6.33 -17.27
CA VAL A 89 11.08 -5.33 -18.27
C VAL A 89 11.37 -5.82 -19.69
N TYR A 90 12.57 -6.36 -19.94
CA TYR A 90 12.95 -6.78 -21.28
C TYR A 90 12.23 -8.07 -21.73
N ASP A 91 11.91 -8.94 -20.80
CA ASP A 91 11.16 -10.17 -21.09
C ASP A 91 9.63 -9.93 -21.24
N ASN A 92 9.15 -8.73 -20.91
CA ASN A 92 7.73 -8.38 -20.92
C ASN A 92 7.45 -7.09 -21.70
N PRO A 93 7.27 -7.17 -23.02
CA PRO A 93 7.14 -6.01 -23.93
C PRO A 93 5.99 -5.06 -23.56
N LEU A 94 4.93 -5.54 -22.91
CA LEU A 94 3.84 -4.70 -22.43
C LEU A 94 4.34 -3.59 -21.50
N MET A 95 5.36 -3.86 -20.68
CA MET A 95 5.88 -2.88 -19.70
C MET A 95 6.51 -1.65 -20.34
N LEU A 96 6.86 -1.72 -21.64
CA LEU A 96 7.44 -0.62 -22.41
C LEU A 96 6.40 0.15 -23.24
N CYS A 97 5.11 -0.12 -23.08
CA CYS A 97 4.05 0.64 -23.73
C CYS A 97 3.81 1.99 -23.01
N ASP A 98 3.20 2.93 -23.74
CA ASP A 98 2.87 4.27 -23.24
C ASP A 98 1.62 4.21 -22.33
N PHE A 99 1.84 3.91 -21.05
CA PHE A 99 0.79 3.91 -20.04
C PHE A 99 0.38 5.34 -19.66
N ARG A 100 -0.88 5.52 -19.31
CA ARG A 100 -1.38 6.78 -18.79
C ARG A 100 -0.58 7.25 -17.56
N ARG A 101 -0.26 6.34 -16.65
CA ARG A 101 0.62 6.57 -15.48
C ARG A 101 1.35 5.30 -15.12
N VAL A 102 2.60 5.47 -14.74
CA VAL A 102 3.42 4.39 -14.18
C VAL A 102 3.73 4.72 -12.73
N TYR A 103 3.49 3.76 -11.85
CA TYR A 103 3.82 3.83 -10.43
C TYR A 103 4.87 2.76 -10.14
N ILE A 104 5.96 3.17 -9.52
CA ILE A 104 7.02 2.25 -9.07
C ILE A 104 7.04 2.26 -7.55
N VAL A 105 6.76 1.11 -6.97
CA VAL A 105 6.74 0.92 -5.51
C VAL A 105 7.99 0.15 -5.10
N ILE A 106 8.83 0.77 -4.28
CA ILE A 106 10.09 0.17 -3.81
C ILE A 106 9.86 -0.44 -2.42
N ASP A 107 10.15 -1.73 -2.28
CA ASP A 107 10.21 -2.36 -0.96
C ASP A 107 11.52 -1.95 -0.28
N THR A 108 11.47 -1.00 0.62
CA THR A 108 12.62 -0.53 1.37
C THR A 108 12.28 -0.34 2.84
N ASN A 109 13.26 -0.62 3.72
CA ASN A 109 13.19 -0.28 5.13
C ASN A 109 13.94 1.03 5.42
N ASP A 110 14.66 1.56 4.43
CA ASP A 110 15.37 2.83 4.51
C ASP A 110 14.39 3.97 4.21
N TYR A 111 13.61 4.34 5.21
CA TYR A 111 12.70 5.47 5.14
C TYR A 111 12.56 6.14 6.51
N VAL A 112 12.21 7.40 6.49
CA VAL A 112 11.84 8.17 7.67
C VAL A 112 10.56 8.93 7.42
N VAL A 113 9.75 9.07 8.47
CA VAL A 113 8.59 9.96 8.47
C VAL A 113 9.03 11.32 8.96
N VAL A 114 8.76 12.33 8.18
CA VAL A 114 9.14 13.72 8.47
C VAL A 114 7.86 14.53 8.70
N PRO A 115 7.80 15.32 9.79
CA PRO A 115 6.68 16.23 10.04
C PRO A 115 6.48 17.22 8.89
N ALA A 116 5.23 17.54 8.56
CA ALA A 116 4.91 18.44 7.44
C ALA A 116 5.43 19.86 7.63
N GLU A 117 5.73 20.25 8.87
CA GLU A 117 6.34 21.53 9.22
C GLU A 117 7.77 21.68 8.69
N VAL A 118 8.47 20.58 8.43
CA VAL A 118 9.78 20.58 7.78
C VAL A 118 9.55 20.72 6.28
N ASN A 119 9.43 21.95 5.81
CA ASN A 119 9.11 22.24 4.40
C ASN A 119 10.31 22.10 3.47
N ASP A 120 11.52 22.27 3.98
CA ASP A 120 12.76 22.20 3.19
C ASP A 120 13.15 20.74 2.94
N THR A 121 13.31 20.40 1.66
CA THR A 121 13.72 19.06 1.23
C THR A 121 15.16 18.72 1.67
N ASP A 122 16.04 19.73 1.71
CA ASP A 122 17.44 19.54 2.14
C ASP A 122 17.50 19.22 3.63
N ASP A 123 16.71 19.90 4.46
CA ASP A 123 16.60 19.59 5.89
C ASP A 123 15.98 18.21 6.12
N ALA A 124 14.95 17.85 5.37
CA ALA A 124 14.36 16.52 5.43
C ALA A 124 15.36 15.42 5.02
N SER A 125 16.19 15.68 3.99
CA SER A 125 17.25 14.76 3.56
C SER A 125 18.34 14.61 4.63
N ARG A 126 18.70 15.68 5.33
CA ARG A 126 19.63 15.62 6.48
C ARG A 126 19.09 14.77 7.62
N ILE A 127 17.78 14.86 7.90
CA ILE A 127 17.12 14.00 8.91
C ILE A 127 17.25 12.54 8.47
N PHE A 128 16.97 12.22 7.20
CA PHE A 128 17.12 10.86 6.69
C PHE A 128 18.55 10.36 6.85
N LEU A 129 19.56 11.12 6.42
CA LEU A 129 20.97 10.73 6.49
C LEU A 129 21.49 10.60 7.93
N ALA A 130 20.96 11.39 8.86
CA ALA A 130 21.30 11.27 10.28
C ALA A 130 20.79 9.95 10.89
N LEU A 131 19.66 9.44 10.42
CA LEU A 131 19.06 8.17 10.87
C LEU A 131 19.57 6.96 10.09
N HIS A 132 20.12 7.16 8.89
CA HIS A 132 20.73 6.14 8.04
C HIS A 132 22.18 6.51 7.71
N PRO A 133 23.10 6.46 8.70
CA PRO A 133 24.48 6.87 8.50
C PRO A 133 25.18 5.94 7.49
N GLY A 134 25.86 6.55 6.52
CA GLY A 134 26.56 5.81 5.45
C GLY A 134 25.64 5.32 4.31
N TYR A 135 24.40 5.76 4.25
CA TYR A 135 23.53 5.43 3.12
C TYR A 135 24.13 5.95 1.81
N ASP A 136 24.32 5.05 0.84
CA ASP A 136 24.98 5.34 -0.45
C ASP A 136 23.98 5.28 -1.65
N GLY A 137 22.76 5.65 -1.47
CA GLY A 137 21.74 5.75 -2.52
C GLY A 137 21.35 7.20 -2.82
N THR A 138 20.26 7.36 -3.53
CA THR A 138 19.51 8.62 -3.65
C THR A 138 18.42 8.66 -2.59
N VAL A 139 18.12 9.86 -2.10
CA VAL A 139 17.05 10.09 -1.14
C VAL A 139 15.94 10.84 -1.84
N GLU A 140 14.76 10.27 -1.82
CA GLU A 140 13.57 10.78 -2.50
C GLU A 140 12.46 11.12 -1.50
N ARG A 141 11.56 12.02 -1.90
CA ARG A 141 10.38 12.40 -1.12
C ARG A 141 9.14 11.70 -1.65
N ALA A 142 8.32 11.16 -0.74
CA ALA A 142 7.02 10.60 -1.06
C ALA A 142 5.91 11.22 -0.20
N ASP A 143 4.79 11.57 -0.83
CA ASP A 143 3.60 12.03 -0.14
C ASP A 143 2.82 10.83 0.43
N THR A 144 2.40 10.95 1.68
CA THR A 144 1.65 9.93 2.43
C THR A 144 0.14 10.14 2.39
N ALA A 145 -0.32 11.28 1.86
CA ALA A 145 -1.70 11.77 1.96
C ALA A 145 -2.21 11.99 3.40
N THR A 146 -1.31 11.99 4.38
CA THR A 146 -1.62 12.43 5.76
C THR A 146 -1.40 13.93 5.90
N ARG A 147 -2.12 14.58 6.84
CA ARG A 147 -2.07 16.04 6.99
C ARG A 147 -0.76 16.54 7.57
N ASN A 148 -0.11 15.74 8.38
CA ASN A 148 0.96 16.15 9.28
C ASN A 148 2.32 15.54 8.96
N ALA A 149 2.45 14.75 7.88
CA ALA A 149 3.71 14.08 7.58
C ALA A 149 3.88 13.74 6.10
N PHE A 150 5.12 13.62 5.68
CA PHE A 150 5.56 13.00 4.44
C PHE A 150 6.70 12.01 4.72
N MET A 151 7.15 11.28 3.71
CA MET A 151 8.25 10.33 3.85
C MET A 151 9.46 10.78 3.03
N MET A 152 10.66 10.60 3.60
CA MET A 152 11.90 10.50 2.86
C MET A 152 12.29 9.03 2.80
N PHE A 153 12.74 8.56 1.65
CA PHE A 153 13.14 7.16 1.48
C PHE A 153 14.35 7.02 0.58
N GLY A 154 15.10 5.97 0.84
CA GLY A 154 16.28 5.62 0.07
C GLY A 154 15.97 4.68 -1.09
N ILE A 155 16.65 4.91 -2.22
CA ILE A 155 16.64 4.05 -3.39
C ILE A 155 18.07 3.90 -3.92
N GLU A 156 18.45 2.69 -4.33
CA GLU A 156 19.77 2.45 -4.90
C GLU A 156 19.99 3.27 -6.18
N ARG A 157 21.16 3.89 -6.34
CA ARG A 157 21.48 4.77 -7.49
C ARG A 157 21.27 4.09 -8.83
N GLU A 158 21.70 2.83 -8.95
CA GLU A 158 21.55 2.07 -10.19
C GLU A 158 20.09 1.80 -10.53
N LEU A 159 19.29 1.43 -9.51
CA LEU A 159 17.86 1.20 -9.66
C LEU A 159 17.12 2.49 -10.04
N GLN A 160 17.40 3.59 -9.34
CA GLN A 160 16.84 4.90 -9.65
C GLN A 160 17.21 5.36 -11.06
N GLY A 161 18.49 5.18 -11.46
CA GLY A 161 18.94 5.48 -12.80
C GLY A 161 18.27 4.64 -13.89
N PHE A 162 18.02 3.34 -13.65
CA PHE A 162 17.28 2.49 -14.58
C PHE A 162 15.82 2.92 -14.69
N ILE A 163 15.14 3.15 -13.58
CA ILE A 163 13.75 3.59 -13.55
C ILE A 163 13.59 4.92 -14.31
N GLY A 164 14.46 5.89 -14.06
CA GLY A 164 14.36 7.21 -14.69
C GLY A 164 14.55 7.19 -16.22
N ARG A 165 15.38 6.25 -16.74
CA ARG A 165 15.56 6.07 -18.19
C ARG A 165 14.44 5.25 -18.84
N THR A 166 13.90 4.28 -18.13
CA THR A 166 12.94 3.32 -18.69
C THR A 166 11.50 3.80 -18.55
N PHE A 167 11.17 4.38 -17.41
CA PHE A 167 9.81 4.83 -17.08
C PHE A 167 9.77 6.34 -16.85
N VAL A 168 9.95 7.09 -17.93
CA VAL A 168 9.97 8.57 -17.88
C VAL A 168 8.65 9.09 -17.27
N GLY A 169 8.77 9.92 -16.23
CA GLY A 169 7.62 10.50 -15.54
C GLY A 169 6.90 9.52 -14.58
N ALA A 170 7.49 8.36 -14.29
CA ALA A 170 6.95 7.46 -13.28
C ALA A 170 6.95 8.11 -11.88
N VAL A 171 5.91 7.78 -11.11
CA VAL A 171 5.84 8.16 -9.70
C VAL A 171 6.49 7.06 -8.87
N VAL A 172 7.64 7.36 -8.28
CA VAL A 172 8.39 6.43 -7.44
C VAL A 172 8.04 6.67 -5.97
N MET A 173 7.80 5.60 -5.22
CA MET A 173 7.44 5.70 -3.81
C MET A 173 7.83 4.45 -3.01
N PRO A 174 8.06 4.56 -1.68
CA PRO A 174 8.26 3.39 -0.84
C PRO A 174 6.95 2.64 -0.62
N HIS A 175 7.02 1.34 -0.34
CA HIS A 175 5.85 0.47 -0.14
C HIS A 175 4.89 0.96 0.96
N MET A 176 5.39 1.71 1.93
CA MET A 176 4.58 2.32 3.00
C MET A 176 3.66 3.44 2.51
N ALA A 177 4.07 4.21 1.49
CA ALA A 177 3.31 5.37 1.03
C ALA A 177 1.92 5.00 0.46
N PRO A 178 1.76 4.01 -0.45
CA PRO A 178 0.44 3.60 -0.91
C PRO A 178 -0.42 2.99 0.20
N LEU A 179 0.18 2.27 1.16
CA LEU A 179 -0.52 1.76 2.34
C LEU A 179 -1.12 2.91 3.16
N MET A 180 -0.30 3.90 3.50
CA MET A 180 -0.74 5.08 4.24
C MET A 180 -1.81 5.87 3.48
N ARG A 181 -1.62 6.13 2.19
CA ARG A 181 -2.60 6.80 1.31
C ARG A 181 -3.95 6.12 1.35
N TYR A 182 -3.95 4.80 1.15
CA TYR A 182 -5.19 4.03 1.11
C TYR A 182 -5.97 4.16 2.42
N PHE A 183 -5.29 3.99 3.55
CA PHE A 183 -5.98 4.03 4.85
C PHE A 183 -6.26 5.44 5.35
N ALA A 184 -5.44 6.44 5.02
CA ALA A 184 -5.73 7.84 5.33
C ALA A 184 -6.96 8.36 4.57
N SER A 185 -7.20 7.88 3.34
CA SER A 185 -8.38 8.25 2.55
C SER A 185 -9.68 7.58 3.01
N LYS A 186 -9.62 6.53 3.82
CA LYS A 186 -10.81 5.83 4.32
C LYS A 186 -11.32 6.50 5.58
N PRO A 187 -12.60 6.86 5.65
CA PRO A 187 -13.17 7.35 6.90
C PRO A 187 -13.11 6.25 7.97
N GLY A 188 -12.60 6.60 9.16
CA GLY A 188 -12.71 5.75 10.34
C GLY A 188 -14.16 5.62 10.79
N ARG A 189 -14.47 4.60 11.57
CA ARG A 189 -15.78 4.48 12.21
C ARG A 189 -15.79 5.38 13.46
N GLY A 190 -16.38 6.55 13.34
CA GLY A 190 -16.42 7.53 14.46
C GLY A 190 -15.06 8.18 14.72
N ASN A 191 -14.75 8.46 15.99
CA ASN A 191 -13.49 9.05 16.46
C ASN A 191 -12.44 8.00 16.83
N SER A 192 -12.56 6.77 16.33
CA SER A 192 -11.61 5.70 16.65
C SER A 192 -10.32 5.84 15.88
N ARG A 193 -9.21 5.60 16.58
CA ARG A 193 -7.90 5.46 15.97
C ARG A 193 -7.79 4.12 15.26
N ARG A 194 -6.94 4.06 14.26
CA ARG A 194 -6.72 2.85 13.47
C ARG A 194 -5.25 2.49 13.45
N MET A 195 -4.99 1.22 13.67
CA MET A 195 -3.69 0.61 13.43
C MET A 195 -3.81 -0.30 12.22
N VAL A 196 -2.93 -0.14 11.25
CA VAL A 196 -2.79 -1.01 10.08
C VAL A 196 -1.51 -1.78 10.21
N CYS A 197 -1.59 -3.11 10.14
CA CYS A 197 -0.45 -4.01 10.21
C CYS A 197 -0.35 -4.75 8.88
N ASN A 198 0.68 -4.46 8.10
CA ASN A 198 0.93 -5.09 6.82
C ASN A 198 2.06 -6.12 6.97
N PHE A 199 1.71 -7.40 6.90
CA PHE A 199 2.66 -8.48 7.05
C PHE A 199 3.38 -8.76 5.72
N ARG A 200 4.70 -8.74 5.79
CA ARG A 200 5.59 -9.28 4.77
C ARG A 200 6.26 -10.53 5.33
N ARG A 201 6.97 -11.28 4.53
CA ARG A 201 7.56 -12.59 4.93
C ARG A 201 8.32 -12.58 6.26
N SER A 202 9.10 -11.52 6.52
CA SER A 202 9.97 -11.40 7.70
C SER A 202 9.86 -10.04 8.40
N SER A 203 8.81 -9.28 8.11
CA SER A 203 8.58 -7.99 8.73
C SER A 203 7.11 -7.62 8.78
N VAL A 204 6.76 -6.75 9.72
CA VAL A 204 5.45 -6.11 9.79
C VAL A 204 5.59 -4.60 9.74
N ASP A 205 4.87 -3.99 8.83
CA ASP A 205 4.73 -2.55 8.75
C ASP A 205 3.56 -2.15 9.65
N VAL A 206 3.79 -1.26 10.60
CA VAL A 206 2.78 -0.77 11.53
C VAL A 206 2.53 0.69 11.26
N VAL A 207 1.33 1.02 10.83
CA VAL A 207 0.86 2.39 10.59
C VAL A 207 -0.27 2.70 11.57
N MET A 208 -0.17 3.79 12.29
CA MET A 208 -1.25 4.27 13.16
C MET A 208 -1.74 5.63 12.69
N LEU A 209 -3.05 5.75 12.61
CA LEU A 209 -3.75 6.94 12.15
C LEU A 209 -4.80 7.39 13.17
N ASP A 210 -4.89 8.69 13.37
CA ASP A 210 -6.00 9.38 14.06
C ASP A 210 -6.70 10.25 13.02
N GLY A 211 -7.83 9.76 12.51
CA GLY A 211 -8.44 10.35 11.31
C GLY A 211 -7.47 10.33 10.13
N ASN A 212 -7.08 11.49 9.64
CA ASN A 212 -6.07 11.69 8.59
C ASN A 212 -4.71 12.18 9.12
N SER A 213 -4.47 12.05 10.42
CA SER A 213 -3.16 12.36 11.01
C SER A 213 -2.40 11.08 11.29
N LEU A 214 -1.13 11.05 10.90
CA LEU A 214 -0.23 9.96 11.22
C LEU A 214 0.27 10.10 12.66
N LEU A 215 0.15 9.01 13.42
CA LEU A 215 0.72 8.89 14.76
C LEU A 215 2.03 8.12 14.75
N GLN A 216 2.12 7.08 13.91
CA GLN A 216 3.30 6.23 13.77
C GLN A 216 3.32 5.56 12.41
N ALA A 217 4.52 5.36 11.84
CA ALA A 217 4.78 4.42 10.75
C ALA A 217 6.16 3.81 10.94
N ASN A 218 6.21 2.52 11.19
CA ASN A 218 7.44 1.76 11.45
C ASN A 218 7.37 0.38 10.82
N THR A 219 8.53 -0.12 10.40
CA THR A 219 8.71 -1.51 10.01
C THR A 219 9.49 -2.25 11.10
N PHE A 220 8.96 -3.37 11.55
CA PHE A 220 9.61 -4.25 12.52
C PHE A 220 9.98 -5.57 11.84
N MET A 221 11.25 -5.95 11.92
CA MET A 221 11.72 -7.24 11.47
C MET A 221 11.38 -8.31 12.51
N PHE A 222 11.03 -9.51 12.07
CA PHE A 222 10.79 -10.65 12.96
C PHE A 222 11.31 -11.95 12.33
N SER A 223 11.66 -12.88 13.17
CA SER A 223 12.01 -14.26 12.78
C SER A 223 10.85 -15.23 13.06
N ASN A 224 10.00 -14.88 14.02
CA ASN A 224 8.80 -15.63 14.37
C ASN A 224 7.57 -14.71 14.30
N PRO A 225 6.44 -15.12 13.70
CA PRO A 225 5.22 -14.33 13.66
C PRO A 225 4.74 -13.80 15.03
N MET A 226 5.05 -14.51 16.12
CA MET A 226 4.72 -14.06 17.47
C MET A 226 5.50 -12.83 17.92
N ASP A 227 6.69 -12.58 17.37
CA ASP A 227 7.43 -11.33 17.61
C ASP A 227 6.66 -10.13 17.05
N ALA A 228 6.00 -10.31 15.88
CA ALA A 228 5.14 -9.27 15.30
C ALA A 228 3.97 -8.93 16.22
N VAL A 229 3.36 -9.91 16.88
CA VAL A 229 2.31 -9.68 17.89
C VAL A 229 2.82 -8.78 19.01
N TYR A 230 4.04 -9.03 19.50
CA TYR A 230 4.67 -8.20 20.52
C TYR A 230 4.83 -6.74 20.04
N TYR A 231 5.38 -6.53 18.84
CA TYR A 231 5.57 -5.17 18.30
C TYR A 231 4.24 -4.43 18.09
N ILE A 232 3.21 -5.13 17.62
CA ILE A 232 1.86 -4.57 17.44
C ILE A 232 1.27 -4.13 18.78
N LEU A 233 1.30 -5.00 19.79
CA LEU A 233 0.77 -4.70 21.11
C LEU A 233 1.58 -3.63 21.84
N ALA A 234 2.90 -3.64 21.73
CA ALA A 234 3.78 -2.61 22.29
C ALA A 234 3.52 -1.23 21.64
N SER A 235 3.42 -1.18 20.31
CA SER A 235 3.09 0.05 19.58
C SER A 235 1.71 0.59 19.98
N ARG A 236 0.72 -0.29 20.07
CA ARG A 236 -0.62 0.04 20.53
C ARG A 236 -0.61 0.65 21.93
N SER A 237 0.06 0.00 22.87
CA SER A 237 0.16 0.44 24.26
C SER A 237 0.86 1.81 24.36
N ARG A 238 1.93 2.02 23.61
CA ARG A 238 2.69 3.28 23.60
C ARG A 238 1.84 4.48 23.18
N HIS A 239 0.90 4.29 22.25
CA HIS A 239 0.02 5.34 21.76
C HIS A 239 -1.35 5.36 22.46
N GLY A 240 -1.57 4.53 23.48
CA GLY A 240 -2.79 4.51 24.28
C GLY A 240 -4.03 4.18 23.46
N LEU A 241 -3.95 3.27 22.50
CA LEU A 241 -5.11 2.82 21.74
C LEU A 241 -6.05 2.02 22.65
N ASP A 242 -7.34 2.34 22.54
CA ASP A 242 -8.40 1.69 23.30
C ASP A 242 -8.63 0.26 22.79
N PRO A 243 -8.59 -0.77 23.69
CA PRO A 243 -8.77 -2.16 23.28
C PRO A 243 -10.16 -2.48 22.73
N TYR A 244 -11.16 -1.67 23.03
CA TYR A 244 -12.55 -1.91 22.66
C TYR A 244 -13.02 -1.08 21.46
N ASN A 245 -12.51 0.14 21.33
CA ASN A 245 -12.99 1.10 20.34
C ASN A 245 -12.07 1.23 19.12
N ASP A 246 -10.76 1.13 19.32
CA ASP A 246 -9.79 1.30 18.24
C ASP A 246 -9.62 0.01 17.42
N GLU A 247 -9.39 0.18 16.12
CA GLU A 247 -9.33 -0.92 15.16
C GLU A 247 -7.89 -1.32 14.84
N ILE A 248 -7.63 -2.63 14.76
CA ILE A 248 -6.45 -3.20 14.13
C ILE A 248 -6.88 -3.87 12.83
N LEU A 249 -6.31 -3.39 11.73
CA LEU A 249 -6.53 -3.92 10.38
C LEU A 249 -5.29 -4.71 9.97
N LEU A 250 -5.48 -5.97 9.61
CA LEU A 250 -4.39 -6.84 9.17
C LEU A 250 -4.43 -6.99 7.65
N THR A 251 -3.27 -6.84 7.00
CA THR A 251 -3.11 -7.01 5.55
C THR A 251 -1.77 -7.68 5.24
N GLY A 252 -1.51 -7.99 3.97
CA GLY A 252 -0.28 -8.66 3.55
C GLY A 252 -0.39 -10.18 3.60
N ASP A 253 0.68 -10.87 4.01
CA ASP A 253 0.79 -12.33 3.98
C ASP A 253 -0.34 -13.02 4.73
N GLN A 254 -1.07 -13.88 4.04
CA GLN A 254 -2.26 -14.55 4.57
C GLN A 254 -1.91 -15.54 5.68
N ASN A 255 -0.86 -16.33 5.51
CA ASN A 255 -0.51 -17.38 6.48
C ASN A 255 -0.13 -16.74 7.83
N ILE A 256 0.67 -15.68 7.77
CA ILE A 256 1.06 -14.94 8.99
C ILE A 256 -0.16 -14.30 9.65
N ARG A 257 -1.07 -13.69 8.88
CA ARG A 257 -2.30 -13.10 9.41
C ARG A 257 -3.17 -14.15 10.12
N GLU A 258 -3.34 -15.32 9.50
CA GLU A 258 -4.13 -16.42 10.09
C GLU A 258 -3.52 -16.91 11.39
N GLU A 259 -2.19 -16.97 11.50
CA GLU A 259 -1.48 -17.37 12.72
C GLU A 259 -1.59 -16.33 13.85
N VAL A 260 -1.42 -15.04 13.54
CA VAL A 260 -1.38 -13.99 14.58
C VAL A 260 -2.77 -13.51 15.03
N THR A 261 -3.80 -13.62 14.17
CA THR A 261 -5.14 -13.11 14.46
C THR A 261 -5.74 -13.66 15.73
N PRO A 262 -5.72 -14.98 16.01
CA PRO A 262 -6.30 -15.53 17.24
C PRO A 262 -5.59 -15.01 18.50
N VAL A 263 -4.30 -14.75 18.40
CA VAL A 263 -3.52 -14.23 19.53
C VAL A 263 -3.84 -12.75 19.78
N LEU A 264 -3.89 -11.93 18.74
CA LEU A 264 -4.24 -10.52 18.84
C LEU A 264 -5.66 -10.32 19.41
N ARG A 265 -6.61 -11.17 19.05
CA ARG A 265 -8.00 -11.13 19.54
C ARG A 265 -8.15 -11.39 21.04
N LYS A 266 -7.13 -11.95 21.70
CA LYS A 266 -7.12 -12.07 23.16
C LYS A 266 -6.92 -10.72 23.87
N TYR A 267 -6.34 -9.75 23.18
CA TYR A 267 -5.97 -8.44 23.74
C TYR A 267 -6.76 -7.27 23.14
N VAL A 268 -7.35 -7.46 21.97
CA VAL A 268 -8.04 -6.40 21.22
C VAL A 268 -9.32 -6.94 20.61
N SER A 269 -10.44 -6.29 20.90
CA SER A 269 -11.76 -6.75 20.45
C SER A 269 -11.98 -6.56 18.95
N ARG A 270 -11.37 -5.54 18.34
CA ARG A 270 -11.60 -5.15 16.95
C ARG A 270 -10.39 -5.43 16.07
N VAL A 271 -10.14 -6.71 15.81
CA VAL A 271 -9.11 -7.18 14.87
C VAL A 271 -9.79 -7.62 13.57
N MET A 272 -9.51 -6.92 12.49
CA MET A 272 -10.05 -7.14 11.15
C MET A 272 -8.94 -7.76 10.27
N PRO A 273 -9.07 -9.01 9.83
CA PRO A 273 -8.13 -9.68 8.94
C PRO A 273 -8.31 -9.25 7.47
#